data_c4c986d1669646470571e6f0074825a7
#
_entry.id   c4c986d1669646470571e6f0074825a7
#
_cell.length_a   1.000
_cell.length_b   1.000
_cell.length_c   1.000
_cell.angle_alpha   90.00
_cell.angle_beta   90.00
_cell.angle_gamma   90.00
#
_symmetry.space_group_name_H-M   'P 1'
#
loop_
_entity.id
_entity.type
_entity.pdbx_description
1 polymer ?
#
loop_
_entity_poly.entity_id
_entity_poly.type
_entity_poly.pdbx_seq_one_letter_code
_entity_poly.pdbx_strand_id
1 'polypeptide(L)'
;MEDYGAATLRPNTLRSYEQFIRCYIKPYLGDKIVSRVTRMDIQKLYRKLKHEGRVREHPEHGHELSDTMVLRIHAMLHQCLKDAEAAHVIARNPTDGAVVPKANHRPKQILTKEQMDTFLAAVDRNEIWRDFFYTELTTGLRRGEICGLMWQDFDEKAGTLKVFRSVNVPKAGELEIGETKTSQGRRTIRLPPSTVQRLRE
;
A
#
# COMPACT_ATOMS: atom_id res chain seq x y z
N MET A 1 11.44 -0.58 18.14
CA MET A 1 10.66 0.01 17.06
C MET A 1 9.95 1.28 17.50
N GLU A 2 9.49 1.34 18.74
CA GLU A 2 8.86 2.54 19.30
C GLU A 2 9.79 3.75 19.27
N ASP A 3 11.07 3.56 19.60
CA ASP A 3 12.04 4.67 19.70
C ASP A 3 12.61 5.16 18.35
N TYR A 4 12.73 4.29 17.35
CA TYR A 4 13.36 4.63 16.06
C TYR A 4 12.38 4.81 14.91
N GLY A 5 11.27 4.09 14.93
CA GLY A 5 10.33 4.04 13.81
C GLY A 5 9.13 4.97 13.95
N ALA A 6 8.63 5.17 15.16
CA ALA A 6 7.40 5.93 15.39
C ALA A 6 7.51 7.41 15.01
N ALA A 7 8.71 8.01 15.19
CA ALA A 7 8.95 9.42 14.90
C ALA A 7 9.10 9.74 13.40
N THR A 8 9.49 8.76 12.57
CA THR A 8 9.85 8.98 11.16
C THR A 8 8.95 8.30 10.15
N LEU A 9 8.24 7.24 10.55
CA LEU A 9 7.41 6.45 9.67
C LEU A 9 5.96 6.93 9.66
N ARG A 10 5.35 6.94 8.49
CA ARG A 10 3.91 7.19 8.38
C ARG A 10 3.11 6.06 9.06
N PRO A 11 1.94 6.36 9.68
CA PRO A 11 1.14 5.38 10.44
C PRO A 11 0.86 4.07 9.68
N ASN A 12 0.53 4.15 8.38
CA ASN A 12 0.28 2.97 7.56
C ASN A 12 1.54 2.12 7.30
N THR A 13 2.72 2.77 7.24
CA THR A 13 4.00 2.05 7.09
C THR A 13 4.35 1.34 8.38
N LEU A 14 4.22 2.04 9.52
CA LEU A 14 4.47 1.48 10.84
C LEU A 14 3.62 0.23 11.08
N ARG A 15 2.31 0.33 10.80
CA ARG A 15 1.38 -0.80 10.91
C ARG A 15 1.77 -1.98 10.01
N SER A 16 2.19 -1.71 8.77
CA SER A 16 2.66 -2.76 7.86
C SER A 16 3.89 -3.45 8.43
N TYR A 17 4.80 -2.71 9.03
CA TYR A 17 6.00 -3.24 9.67
C TYR A 17 5.68 -4.07 10.92
N GLU A 18 4.77 -3.60 11.77
CA GLU A 18 4.27 -4.37 12.92
C GLU A 18 3.64 -5.70 12.48
N GLN A 19 2.83 -5.64 11.42
CA GLN A 19 2.25 -6.86 10.84
C GLN A 19 3.33 -7.80 10.29
N PHE A 20 4.34 -7.27 9.59
CA PHE A 20 5.44 -8.10 9.07
C PHE A 20 6.22 -8.77 10.20
N ILE A 21 6.51 -8.04 11.25
CA ILE A 21 7.20 -8.58 12.43
C ILE A 21 6.35 -9.67 13.07
N ARG A 22 5.09 -9.38 13.39
CA ARG A 22 4.20 -10.30 14.09
C ARG A 22 3.91 -11.57 13.30
N CYS A 23 3.60 -11.44 12.00
CA CYS A 23 3.12 -12.57 11.21
C CYS A 23 4.24 -13.34 10.50
N TYR A 24 5.36 -12.68 10.17
CA TYR A 24 6.34 -13.25 9.24
C TYR A 24 7.75 -13.36 9.81
N ILE A 25 8.11 -12.59 10.81
CA ILE A 25 9.48 -12.61 11.37
C ILE A 25 9.49 -13.30 12.72
N LYS A 26 8.66 -12.85 13.66
CA LYS A 26 8.62 -13.36 15.04
C LYS A 26 8.40 -14.88 15.11
N PRO A 27 7.52 -15.52 14.31
CA PRO A 27 7.33 -16.97 14.35
C PRO A 27 8.55 -17.80 13.99
N TYR A 28 9.52 -17.23 13.27
CA TYR A 28 10.68 -17.96 12.76
C TYR A 28 12.02 -17.51 13.35
N LEU A 29 12.13 -16.25 13.77
CA LEU A 29 13.36 -15.66 14.28
C LEU A 29 13.20 -15.06 15.68
N GLY A 30 11.98 -14.99 16.24
CA GLY A 30 11.71 -14.28 17.49
C GLY A 30 12.45 -14.82 18.71
N ASP A 31 12.75 -16.12 18.74
CA ASP A 31 13.47 -16.76 19.84
C ASP A 31 15.01 -16.65 19.70
N LYS A 32 15.50 -16.11 18.59
CA LYS A 32 16.95 -15.96 18.36
C LYS A 32 17.44 -14.60 18.87
N ILE A 33 18.57 -14.62 19.55
CA ILE A 33 19.31 -13.41 19.88
C ILE A 33 19.77 -12.77 18.56
N VAL A 34 19.50 -11.48 18.37
CA VAL A 34 19.75 -10.77 17.10
C VAL A 34 21.20 -10.89 16.62
N SER A 35 22.18 -10.85 17.54
CA SER A 35 23.60 -11.01 17.22
C SER A 35 23.99 -12.41 16.76
N ARG A 36 23.12 -13.41 16.94
CA ARG A 36 23.32 -14.80 16.49
C ARG A 36 22.52 -15.13 15.22
N VAL A 37 21.78 -14.19 14.67
CA VAL A 37 21.08 -14.38 13.40
C VAL A 37 22.09 -14.42 12.26
N THR A 38 22.07 -15.48 11.48
CA THR A 38 22.99 -15.71 10.36
C THR A 38 22.28 -15.49 9.01
N ARG A 39 23.08 -15.31 7.94
CA ARG A 39 22.56 -15.30 6.55
C ARG A 39 21.75 -16.57 6.23
N MET A 40 22.17 -17.70 6.76
CA MET A 40 21.47 -18.98 6.55
C MET A 40 20.08 -18.97 7.19
N ASP A 41 19.92 -18.33 8.35
CA ASP A 41 18.60 -18.16 9.00
C ASP A 41 17.69 -17.27 8.16
N ILE A 42 18.22 -16.18 7.63
CA ILE A 42 17.49 -15.29 6.71
C ILE A 42 17.07 -16.05 5.44
N GLN A 43 17.95 -16.84 4.87
CA GLN A 43 17.63 -17.63 3.67
C GLN A 43 16.58 -18.71 3.95
N LYS A 44 16.62 -19.35 5.12
CA LYS A 44 15.59 -20.29 5.56
C LYS A 44 14.25 -19.60 5.78
N LEU A 45 14.26 -18.39 6.37
CA LEU A 45 13.06 -17.56 6.52
C LEU A 45 12.42 -17.29 5.17
N TYR A 46 13.16 -16.78 4.18
CA TYR A 46 12.59 -16.46 2.85
C TYR A 46 12.01 -17.70 2.15
N ARG A 47 12.68 -18.85 2.26
CA ARG A 47 12.14 -20.11 1.74
C ARG A 47 10.83 -20.49 2.40
N LYS A 48 10.76 -20.44 3.73
CA LYS A 48 9.51 -20.73 4.47
C LYS A 48 8.41 -19.75 4.11
N LEU A 49 8.70 -18.45 4.07
CA LEU A 49 7.71 -17.45 3.67
C LEU A 49 7.18 -17.69 2.26
N LYS A 50 8.04 -18.11 1.33
CA LYS A 50 7.63 -18.42 -0.04
C LYS A 50 6.62 -19.57 -0.07
N HIS A 51 6.82 -20.63 0.68
CA HIS A 51 6.00 -21.84 0.61
C HIS A 51 4.85 -21.88 1.63
N GLU A 52 5.05 -21.32 2.82
CA GLU A 52 4.14 -21.50 3.97
C GLU A 52 3.80 -20.17 4.67
N GLY A 53 4.20 -19.02 4.10
CA GLY A 53 4.14 -17.75 4.81
C GLY A 53 2.76 -17.11 4.87
N ARG A 54 1.80 -17.54 4.09
CA ARG A 54 0.48 -16.92 4.06
C ARG A 54 -0.34 -17.34 5.28
N VAL A 55 -0.77 -16.35 6.06
CA VAL A 55 -1.55 -16.56 7.30
C VAL A 55 -2.93 -17.18 7.02
N ARG A 56 -3.56 -16.81 5.91
CA ARG A 56 -4.82 -17.39 5.43
C ARG A 56 -4.56 -18.07 4.10
N GLU A 57 -5.05 -19.30 3.98
CA GLU A 57 -4.98 -20.03 2.73
C GLU A 57 -5.66 -19.25 1.58
N HIS A 58 -5.02 -19.26 0.41
CA HIS A 58 -5.59 -18.67 -0.80
C HIS A 58 -6.05 -19.80 -1.72
N PRO A 59 -7.26 -19.70 -2.33
CA PRO A 59 -7.80 -20.80 -3.16
C PRO A 59 -6.87 -21.28 -4.27
N GLU A 60 -6.13 -20.35 -4.90
CA GLU A 60 -5.23 -20.68 -6.03
C GLU A 60 -3.76 -20.86 -5.62
N HIS A 61 -3.33 -20.31 -4.49
CA HIS A 61 -1.93 -20.24 -4.11
C HIS A 61 -1.62 -20.88 -2.75
N GLY A 62 -2.63 -21.49 -2.10
CA GLY A 62 -2.46 -22.11 -0.79
C GLY A 62 -1.83 -21.15 0.22
N HIS A 63 -0.78 -21.60 0.89
CA HIS A 63 -0.02 -20.81 1.86
C HIS A 63 1.20 -20.08 1.27
N GLU A 64 1.38 -20.05 -0.03
CA GLU A 64 2.50 -19.34 -0.66
C GLU A 64 2.37 -17.82 -0.57
N LEU A 65 3.44 -17.13 -0.18
CA LEU A 65 3.55 -15.68 -0.31
C LEU A 65 4.05 -15.29 -1.70
N SER A 66 3.53 -14.19 -2.23
CA SER A 66 4.06 -13.62 -3.47
C SER A 66 5.50 -13.13 -3.30
N ASP A 67 6.29 -13.19 -4.38
CA ASP A 67 7.66 -12.70 -4.39
C ASP A 67 7.74 -11.22 -3.97
N THR A 68 6.76 -10.42 -4.39
CA THR A 68 6.65 -9.00 -3.97
C THR A 68 6.48 -8.85 -2.46
N MET A 69 5.75 -9.75 -1.80
CA MET A 69 5.59 -9.69 -0.35
C MET A 69 6.89 -10.07 0.36
N VAL A 70 7.57 -11.12 -0.09
CA VAL A 70 8.89 -11.52 0.45
C VAL A 70 9.89 -10.39 0.29
N LEU A 71 9.91 -9.70 -0.86
CA LEU A 71 10.75 -8.51 -1.09
C LEU A 71 10.44 -7.36 -0.13
N ARG A 72 9.17 -7.09 0.16
CA ARG A 72 8.78 -6.04 1.13
C ARG A 72 9.23 -6.38 2.53
N ILE A 73 9.09 -7.65 2.94
CA ILE A 73 9.56 -8.13 4.25
C ILE A 73 11.08 -8.04 4.32
N HIS A 74 11.79 -8.44 3.24
CA HIS A 74 13.25 -8.28 3.14
C HIS A 74 13.66 -6.82 3.29
N ALA A 75 13.06 -5.89 2.55
CA ALA A 75 13.42 -4.48 2.59
C ALA A 75 13.29 -3.89 4.00
N MET A 76 12.20 -4.21 4.71
CA MET A 76 12.00 -3.78 6.09
C MET A 76 13.05 -4.42 7.03
N LEU A 77 13.26 -5.74 6.92
CA LEU A 77 14.21 -6.47 7.77
C LEU A 77 15.65 -6.02 7.52
N HIS A 78 16.02 -5.79 6.25
CA HIS A 78 17.32 -5.27 5.87
C HIS A 78 17.58 -3.89 6.48
N GLN A 79 16.62 -2.97 6.40
CA GLN A 79 16.77 -1.65 7.01
C GLN A 79 16.90 -1.74 8.53
N CYS A 80 16.04 -2.54 9.19
CA CYS A 80 16.10 -2.74 10.64
C CYS A 80 17.46 -3.29 11.10
N LEU A 81 18.01 -4.28 10.39
CA LEU A 81 19.30 -4.86 10.73
C LEU A 81 20.49 -3.96 10.34
N LYS A 82 20.33 -3.12 9.32
CA LYS A 82 21.31 -2.07 9.00
C LYS A 82 21.39 -1.02 10.10
N ASP A 83 20.26 -0.63 10.66
CA ASP A 83 20.22 0.29 11.79
C ASP A 83 20.83 -0.34 13.05
N ALA A 84 20.60 -1.63 13.28
CA ALA A 84 21.22 -2.40 14.35
C ALA A 84 22.75 -2.53 14.19
N GLU A 85 23.26 -2.67 12.97
CA GLU A 85 24.69 -2.65 12.66
C GLU A 85 25.30 -1.26 12.92
N ALA A 86 24.64 -0.19 12.45
CA ALA A 86 25.06 1.18 12.70
C ALA A 86 25.07 1.54 14.20
N ALA A 87 24.16 0.97 14.97
CA ALA A 87 24.10 1.09 16.44
C ALA A 87 25.04 0.12 17.17
N HIS A 88 25.89 -0.63 16.46
CA HIS A 88 26.82 -1.63 17.02
C HIS A 88 26.14 -2.75 17.85
N VAL A 89 24.86 -3.00 17.65
CA VAL A 89 24.13 -4.12 18.27
C VAL A 89 24.52 -5.46 17.62
N ILE A 90 24.82 -5.41 16.32
CA ILE A 90 25.35 -6.52 15.55
C ILE A 90 26.60 -6.08 14.79
N ALA A 91 27.52 -7.02 14.56
CA ALA A 91 28.77 -6.73 13.86
C ALA A 91 28.62 -6.59 12.33
N ARG A 92 27.62 -7.23 11.75
CA ARG A 92 27.33 -7.24 10.30
C ARG A 92 25.87 -7.56 10.04
N ASN A 93 25.31 -6.93 9.03
CA ASN A 93 23.94 -7.19 8.61
C ASN A 93 23.80 -8.60 7.97
N PRO A 94 23.09 -9.57 8.58
CA PRO A 94 22.96 -10.92 8.05
C PRO A 94 22.08 -11.01 6.79
N THR A 95 21.36 -9.96 6.43
CA THR A 95 20.60 -9.91 5.17
C THR A 95 21.46 -9.58 3.96
N ASP A 96 22.70 -9.09 4.18
CA ASP A 96 23.62 -8.79 3.10
C ASP A 96 23.99 -10.06 2.34
N GLY A 97 23.79 -10.00 1.02
CA GLY A 97 24.03 -11.15 0.15
C GLY A 97 23.03 -12.30 0.28
N ALA A 98 21.93 -12.14 1.01
CA ALA A 98 20.84 -13.08 0.97
C ALA A 98 20.12 -13.03 -0.40
N VAL A 99 19.80 -14.21 -0.94
CA VAL A 99 19.10 -14.32 -2.22
C VAL A 99 17.61 -14.08 -1.99
N VAL A 100 17.10 -13.03 -2.60
CA VAL A 100 15.69 -12.63 -2.53
C VAL A 100 15.00 -13.03 -3.83
N PRO A 101 13.73 -13.48 -3.80
CA PRO A 101 12.99 -13.78 -5.02
C PRO A 101 12.89 -12.54 -5.92
N LYS A 102 12.99 -12.75 -7.23
CA LYS A 102 12.74 -11.69 -8.21
C LYS A 102 11.25 -11.50 -8.39
N ALA A 103 10.74 -10.31 -8.09
CA ALA A 103 9.33 -10.00 -8.32
C ALA A 103 9.05 -9.99 -9.82
N ASN A 104 8.16 -10.89 -10.23
CA ASN A 104 7.70 -10.93 -11.62
C ASN A 104 6.46 -10.03 -11.74
N HIS A 105 6.64 -8.83 -12.25
CA HIS A 105 5.54 -7.89 -12.47
C HIS A 105 4.77 -8.29 -13.73
N ARG A 106 3.65 -8.98 -13.55
CA ARG A 106 2.72 -9.19 -14.66
C ARG A 106 2.06 -7.85 -15.00
N PRO A 107 1.96 -7.48 -16.30
CA PRO A 107 1.18 -6.31 -16.71
C PRO A 107 -0.25 -6.42 -16.17
N LYS A 108 -0.76 -5.35 -15.63
CA LYS A 108 -2.17 -5.31 -15.22
C LYS A 108 -3.04 -5.28 -16.47
N GLN A 109 -4.09 -6.08 -16.47
CA GLN A 109 -5.11 -6.01 -17.50
C GLN A 109 -5.88 -4.70 -17.35
N ILE A 110 -6.03 -3.99 -18.46
CA ILE A 110 -6.85 -2.79 -18.56
C ILE A 110 -8.20 -3.23 -19.10
N LEU A 111 -9.29 -2.68 -18.59
CA LEU A 111 -10.63 -2.95 -19.10
C LEU A 111 -10.73 -2.55 -20.58
N THR A 112 -11.34 -3.40 -21.39
CA THR A 112 -11.72 -3.02 -22.76
C THR A 112 -12.86 -2.02 -22.71
N LYS A 113 -13.17 -1.39 -23.85
CA LYS A 113 -14.29 -0.45 -23.94
C LYS A 113 -15.61 -1.13 -23.56
N GLU A 114 -15.85 -2.33 -24.06
CA GLU A 114 -17.07 -3.10 -23.79
C GLU A 114 -17.20 -3.48 -22.30
N GLN A 115 -16.07 -3.83 -21.68
CA GLN A 115 -16.02 -4.10 -20.24
C GLN A 115 -16.26 -2.83 -19.42
N MET A 116 -15.75 -1.69 -19.88
CA MET A 116 -15.99 -0.40 -19.25
C MET A 116 -17.45 0.00 -19.34
N ASP A 117 -18.07 -0.14 -20.51
CA ASP A 117 -19.50 0.17 -20.71
C ASP A 117 -20.38 -0.72 -19.83
N THR A 118 -20.05 -2.02 -19.74
CA THR A 118 -20.74 -2.96 -18.85
C THR A 118 -20.59 -2.58 -17.37
N PHE A 119 -19.39 -2.20 -16.97
CA PHE A 119 -19.10 -1.73 -15.60
C PHE A 119 -19.91 -0.48 -15.25
N LEU A 120 -19.89 0.52 -16.12
CA LEU A 120 -20.63 1.78 -15.91
C LEU A 120 -22.13 1.53 -15.83
N ALA A 121 -22.70 0.68 -16.71
CA ALA A 121 -24.11 0.32 -16.67
C ALA A 121 -24.49 -0.43 -15.37
N ALA A 122 -23.60 -1.23 -14.82
CA ALA A 122 -23.83 -1.90 -13.54
C ALA A 122 -23.79 -0.92 -12.35
N VAL A 123 -22.84 0.02 -12.37
CA VAL A 123 -22.66 1.03 -11.33
C VAL A 123 -23.78 2.07 -11.36
N ASP A 124 -24.33 2.37 -12.52
CA ASP A 124 -25.41 3.38 -12.73
C ASP A 124 -26.70 3.06 -11.95
N ARG A 125 -26.86 1.80 -11.53
CA ARG A 125 -27.98 1.35 -10.68
C ARG A 125 -27.87 1.79 -9.22
N ASN A 126 -26.74 2.32 -8.80
CA ASN A 126 -26.51 2.74 -7.42
C ASN A 126 -25.97 4.18 -7.41
N GLU A 127 -26.77 5.12 -6.93
CA GLU A 127 -26.48 6.56 -6.96
C GLU A 127 -25.14 6.91 -6.28
N ILE A 128 -24.85 6.30 -5.13
CA ILE A 128 -23.62 6.59 -4.37
C ILE A 128 -22.37 6.13 -5.15
N TRP A 129 -22.40 4.91 -5.68
CA TRP A 129 -21.25 4.35 -6.40
C TRP A 129 -21.11 4.88 -7.81
N ARG A 130 -22.22 5.29 -8.44
CA ARG A 130 -22.24 5.87 -9.77
C ARG A 130 -21.33 7.10 -9.85
N ASP A 131 -21.56 8.07 -8.98
CA ASP A 131 -20.86 9.35 -9.03
C ASP A 131 -19.40 9.19 -8.56
N PHE A 132 -19.17 8.31 -7.58
CA PHE A 132 -17.83 7.96 -7.13
C PHE A 132 -16.99 7.36 -8.27
N PHE A 133 -17.44 6.28 -8.91
CA PHE A 133 -16.67 5.62 -9.95
C PHE A 133 -16.59 6.43 -11.23
N TYR A 134 -17.63 7.17 -11.58
CA TYR A 134 -17.59 8.07 -12.73
C TYR A 134 -16.51 9.14 -12.53
N THR A 135 -16.46 9.76 -11.36
CA THR A 135 -15.44 10.75 -11.02
C THR A 135 -14.04 10.10 -11.00
N GLU A 136 -13.88 8.89 -10.44
CA GLU A 136 -12.60 8.18 -10.44
C GLU A 136 -12.09 7.91 -11.85
N LEU A 137 -12.93 7.39 -12.72
CA LEU A 137 -12.60 7.06 -14.11
C LEU A 137 -12.24 8.28 -14.95
N THR A 138 -12.96 9.39 -14.78
CA THR A 138 -12.76 10.60 -15.58
C THR A 138 -11.61 11.48 -15.09
N THR A 139 -11.21 11.33 -13.83
CA THR A 139 -10.17 12.16 -13.20
C THR A 139 -8.88 11.41 -12.91
N GLY A 140 -8.90 10.09 -12.84
CA GLY A 140 -7.76 9.27 -12.44
C GLY A 140 -7.31 9.51 -10.98
N LEU A 141 -8.19 9.99 -10.14
CA LEU A 141 -7.91 10.20 -8.73
C LEU A 141 -7.69 8.86 -8.01
N ARG A 142 -6.81 8.87 -7.02
CA ARG A 142 -6.69 7.71 -6.13
C ARG A 142 -7.91 7.65 -5.20
N ARG A 143 -8.31 6.43 -4.83
CA ARG A 143 -9.44 6.21 -3.90
C ARG A 143 -9.41 7.14 -2.67
N GLY A 144 -8.26 7.27 -2.01
CA GLY A 144 -8.14 8.14 -0.84
C GLY A 144 -8.27 9.63 -1.17
N GLU A 145 -7.85 10.07 -2.36
CA GLU A 145 -8.00 11.45 -2.82
C GLU A 145 -9.49 11.76 -3.08
N ILE A 146 -10.20 10.85 -3.77
CA ILE A 146 -11.65 11.00 -4.04
C ILE A 146 -12.46 11.06 -2.75
N CYS A 147 -12.19 10.15 -1.79
CA CYS A 147 -12.85 10.17 -0.48
C CYS A 147 -12.53 11.43 0.35
N GLY A 148 -11.45 12.14 0.02
CA GLY A 148 -11.03 13.37 0.68
C GLY A 148 -11.56 14.65 0.04
N LEU A 149 -12.28 14.56 -1.07
CA LEU A 149 -12.84 15.73 -1.75
C LEU A 149 -13.94 16.39 -0.92
N MET A 150 -14.00 17.68 -1.02
CA MET A 150 -15.07 18.53 -0.45
C MET A 150 -15.62 19.45 -1.54
N TRP A 151 -16.86 19.87 -1.41
CA TRP A 151 -17.48 20.77 -2.38
C TRP A 151 -16.72 22.08 -2.61
N GLN A 152 -16.05 22.60 -1.58
CA GLN A 152 -15.20 23.80 -1.69
C GLN A 152 -13.96 23.59 -2.58
N ASP A 153 -13.61 22.36 -2.93
CA ASP A 153 -12.47 22.05 -3.81
C ASP A 153 -12.87 22.11 -5.28
N PHE A 154 -14.16 22.08 -5.57
CA PHE A 154 -14.74 22.15 -6.90
C PHE A 154 -15.04 23.60 -7.30
N ASP A 155 -14.41 24.07 -8.33
CA ASP A 155 -14.72 25.34 -8.98
C ASP A 155 -15.56 25.05 -10.23
N GLU A 156 -16.86 25.21 -10.10
CA GLU A 156 -17.84 24.95 -11.15
C GLU A 156 -17.62 25.86 -12.37
N LYS A 157 -17.31 27.16 -12.13
CA LYS A 157 -17.14 28.15 -13.21
C LYS A 157 -15.89 27.88 -14.02
N ALA A 158 -14.80 27.54 -13.34
CA ALA A 158 -13.54 27.19 -13.99
C ALA A 158 -13.52 25.75 -14.50
N GLY A 159 -14.45 24.90 -14.06
CA GLY A 159 -14.46 23.45 -14.34
C GLY A 159 -13.23 22.75 -13.79
N THR A 160 -12.80 23.12 -12.58
CA THR A 160 -11.58 22.59 -11.97
C THR A 160 -11.82 21.98 -10.60
N LEU A 161 -10.97 21.03 -10.23
CA LEU A 161 -11.01 20.36 -8.94
C LEU A 161 -9.63 20.42 -8.30
N LYS A 162 -9.55 20.91 -7.06
CA LYS A 162 -8.33 20.98 -6.27
C LYS A 162 -8.15 19.69 -5.45
N VAL A 163 -7.01 19.02 -5.61
CA VAL A 163 -6.67 17.80 -4.91
C VAL A 163 -5.50 18.07 -3.98
N PHE A 164 -5.72 18.03 -2.68
CA PHE A 164 -4.67 18.25 -1.69
C PHE A 164 -4.86 17.45 -0.40
N ARG A 165 -5.97 16.72 -0.29
CA ARG A 165 -6.28 15.83 0.82
C ARG A 165 -6.41 14.39 0.39
N SER A 166 -6.23 13.49 1.33
CA SER A 166 -6.48 12.06 1.15
C SER A 166 -7.02 11.47 2.44
N VAL A 167 -8.05 10.65 2.34
CA VAL A 167 -8.57 9.89 3.48
C VAL A 167 -7.79 8.59 3.60
N ASN A 168 -7.32 8.32 4.81
CA ASN A 168 -6.74 7.05 5.23
C ASN A 168 -7.65 6.40 6.27
N VAL A 169 -7.61 5.07 6.34
CA VAL A 169 -8.31 4.29 7.36
C VAL A 169 -7.25 3.60 8.22
N PRO A 170 -6.75 4.25 9.27
CA PRO A 170 -5.71 3.66 10.12
C PRO A 170 -6.20 2.43 10.86
N LYS A 171 -7.41 2.39 11.38
CA LYS A 171 -8.06 1.23 11.97
C LYS A 171 -9.50 1.13 11.46
N ALA A 172 -10.12 -0.04 11.60
CA ALA A 172 -11.53 -0.19 11.26
C ALA A 172 -12.37 0.82 12.05
N GLY A 173 -13.11 1.67 11.31
CA GLY A 173 -13.96 2.73 11.87
C GLY A 173 -13.26 4.07 12.14
N GLU A 174 -11.94 4.18 12.04
CA GLU A 174 -11.23 5.45 12.17
C GLU A 174 -10.92 6.03 10.79
N LEU A 175 -11.37 7.24 10.52
CA LEU A 175 -11.03 8.00 9.33
C LEU A 175 -10.01 9.07 9.69
N GLU A 176 -8.88 9.07 8.99
CA GLU A 176 -7.86 10.11 9.10
C GLU A 176 -7.81 10.90 7.79
N ILE A 177 -8.15 12.18 7.88
CA ILE A 177 -8.00 13.10 6.75
C ILE A 177 -6.63 13.75 6.86
N GLY A 178 -5.76 13.42 5.92
CA GLY A 178 -4.40 13.95 5.87
C GLY A 178 -4.09 14.59 4.53
N GLU A 179 -2.91 15.17 4.44
CA GLU A 179 -2.38 15.66 3.18
C GLU A 179 -2.07 14.52 2.19
N THR A 180 -2.03 14.84 0.91
CA THR A 180 -1.62 13.88 -0.12
C THR A 180 -0.21 13.33 0.15
N LYS A 181 0.05 12.10 -0.29
CA LYS A 181 1.28 11.35 0.04
C LYS A 181 2.57 12.08 -0.36
N THR A 182 2.53 12.92 -1.39
CA THR A 182 3.67 13.67 -1.92
C THR A 182 3.25 15.10 -2.25
N SER A 183 4.20 16.02 -2.31
CA SER A 183 3.97 17.40 -2.78
C SER A 183 3.35 17.44 -4.18
N GLN A 184 3.76 16.54 -5.07
CA GLN A 184 3.19 16.37 -6.40
C GLN A 184 1.73 15.85 -6.38
N GLY A 185 1.27 15.30 -5.26
CA GLY A 185 -0.12 14.92 -5.05
C GLY A 185 -1.05 16.13 -4.93
N ARG A 186 -0.53 17.30 -4.55
CA ARG A 186 -1.27 18.57 -4.53
C ARG A 186 -1.32 19.12 -5.95
N ARG A 187 -2.51 19.09 -6.55
CA ARG A 187 -2.70 19.51 -7.93
C ARG A 187 -4.10 20.03 -8.15
N THR A 188 -4.26 20.88 -9.15
CA THR A 188 -5.56 21.26 -9.70
C THR A 188 -5.73 20.51 -11.01
N ILE A 189 -6.84 19.83 -11.19
CA ILE A 189 -7.19 19.12 -12.42
C ILE A 189 -8.34 19.84 -13.12
N ARG A 190 -8.30 19.87 -14.43
CA ARG A 190 -9.42 20.33 -15.25
C ARG A 190 -10.34 19.15 -15.51
N LEU A 191 -11.63 19.34 -15.22
CA LEU A 191 -12.63 18.30 -15.38
C LEU A 191 -13.19 18.30 -16.81
N PRO A 192 -13.51 17.12 -17.37
CA PRO A 192 -14.35 17.03 -18.56
C PRO A 192 -15.71 17.70 -18.33
N PRO A 193 -16.31 18.33 -19.37
CA PRO A 193 -17.64 18.96 -19.25
C PRO A 193 -18.71 18.03 -18.68
N SER A 194 -18.70 16.76 -19.08
CA SER A 194 -19.62 15.73 -18.56
C SER A 194 -19.49 15.49 -17.06
N THR A 195 -18.25 15.55 -16.54
CA THR A 195 -18.00 15.42 -15.09
C THR A 195 -18.46 16.67 -14.34
N VAL A 196 -18.23 17.86 -14.91
CA VAL A 196 -18.72 19.11 -14.32
C VAL A 196 -20.26 19.09 -14.23
N GLN A 197 -20.93 18.69 -15.31
CA GLN A 197 -22.40 18.58 -15.31
C GLN A 197 -22.90 17.60 -14.23
N ARG A 198 -22.28 16.43 -14.12
CA ARG A 198 -22.66 15.40 -13.15
C ARG A 198 -22.45 15.85 -11.68
N LEU A 199 -21.41 16.61 -11.42
CA LEU A 199 -21.16 17.15 -10.06
C LEU A 199 -22.09 18.32 -9.69
N ARG A 200 -22.87 18.84 -10.63
CA ARG A 200 -23.90 19.86 -10.40
C ARG A 200 -25.26 19.25 -10.00
N GLU A 201 -25.54 18.04 -10.45
CA GLU A 201 -26.77 17.30 -10.17
C GLU A 201 -26.79 16.72 -8.76
#